data_5a2c6a8715808d21f6f0efad85f1b149
#
_entry.id   5a2c6a8715808d21f6f0efad85f1b149
#
_cell.length_a   1.000
_cell.length_b   1.000
_cell.length_c   1.000
_cell.angle_alpha   90.00
_cell.angle_beta   90.00
_cell.angle_gamma   90.00
#
_symmetry.space_group_name_H-M   'P 1'
#
loop_
_entity.id
_entity.type
_entity.pdbx_description
1 polymer ?
#
loop_
_entity_poly.entity_id
_entity_poly.type
_entity_poly.pdbx_seq_one_letter_code
_entity_poly.pdbx_strand_id
1 'polypeptide(L)'
;MIVMANTTNGGWPGADGENYLTAVDGLRTDGFFSDVRNLHYWPAGYSVFIWPLTLISVNNFLYFISIIQGLLFAYSTFLFTSQLLRTRVAFLAIATSFMISVNPTLSLSSNVIGYETPVAGLLLLSIGLLLKDRIENPDNFSVKLVVFSGLAMGISCFFQPRILLFAVGTTLVYTFSISSKKARIKFAALSLIVLMFSPAILVARNSKAIGSATLSTNLGTTIFIGIGDEATGAYNNKLNGIPCPAAEKGTEAQVDSAKVKCAISWYLNNPTKTITLAAKKSVYFWSPWIGPAATGTMARNPWLLINPIKNRIKTQETYNAVYGPVGKFVSWSWIFGQITLLFYGLIWLWRLGGTEKLLAKLTFVPIFLGWLISAGTIGDHRFRIPQMGLSLFLQVVGFFAIKKKLSKAL
;
A
#
# COMPACT_ATOMS: atom_id res chain seq x y z
N MET A 1 11.45 10.04 -12.97
CA MET A 1 11.09 11.41 -12.55
C MET A 1 11.32 12.43 -13.65
N ILE A 2 12.55 12.69 -14.11
CA ILE A 2 12.87 13.72 -15.12
C ILE A 2 12.08 13.52 -16.42
N VAL A 3 12.00 12.30 -16.93
CA VAL A 3 11.25 11.98 -18.16
C VAL A 3 9.76 12.28 -18.01
N MET A 4 9.16 11.97 -16.87
CA MET A 4 7.74 12.26 -16.61
C MET A 4 7.47 13.75 -16.43
N ALA A 5 8.34 14.44 -15.71
CA ALA A 5 8.23 15.88 -15.54
C ALA A 5 8.23 16.62 -16.89
N ASN A 6 9.09 16.18 -17.84
CA ASN A 6 9.18 16.76 -19.17
C ASN A 6 8.03 16.36 -20.11
N THR A 7 7.32 15.25 -19.85
CA THR A 7 6.24 14.75 -20.71
C THR A 7 4.85 15.16 -20.25
N THR A 8 4.71 15.68 -19.04
CA THR A 8 3.41 16.05 -18.42
C THR A 8 3.27 17.54 -18.10
N ASN A 9 4.11 18.41 -18.66
CA ASN A 9 4.08 19.87 -18.46
C ASN A 9 3.97 20.28 -16.97
N GLY A 10 4.81 19.71 -16.14
CA GLY A 10 4.85 20.03 -14.70
C GLY A 10 4.35 18.95 -13.77
N GLY A 11 3.98 17.80 -14.28
CA GLY A 11 3.50 16.67 -13.51
C GLY A 11 2.04 16.32 -13.81
N TRP A 12 1.61 15.21 -13.28
CA TRP A 12 0.23 14.73 -13.39
C TRP A 12 -0.36 14.45 -12.01
N PRO A 13 -1.53 15.03 -11.66
CA PRO A 13 -2.09 14.86 -10.33
C PRO A 13 -2.49 13.42 -9.99
N GLY A 14 -2.64 12.53 -10.99
CA GLY A 14 -3.10 11.17 -10.77
C GLY A 14 -4.64 11.05 -10.72
N ALA A 15 -5.15 9.83 -10.58
CA ALA A 15 -6.58 9.56 -10.61
C ALA A 15 -7.36 10.22 -9.46
N ASP A 16 -6.75 10.27 -8.26
CA ASP A 16 -7.34 10.87 -7.05
C ASP A 16 -6.70 12.21 -6.68
N GLY A 17 -5.78 12.71 -7.49
CA GLY A 17 -5.00 13.90 -7.19
C GLY A 17 -5.85 15.15 -6.99
N GLU A 18 -6.87 15.34 -7.83
CA GLU A 18 -7.81 16.44 -7.72
C GLU A 18 -8.58 16.42 -6.39
N ASN A 19 -8.96 15.23 -5.91
CA ASN A 19 -9.63 15.10 -4.62
C ASN A 19 -8.73 15.53 -3.45
N TYR A 20 -7.46 15.19 -3.50
CA TYR A 20 -6.49 15.63 -2.49
C TYR A 20 -6.20 17.13 -2.57
N LEU A 21 -6.18 17.72 -3.78
CA LEU A 21 -6.04 19.16 -3.96
C LEU A 21 -7.27 19.93 -3.47
N THR A 22 -8.47 19.44 -3.75
CA THR A 22 -9.70 20.01 -3.18
C THR A 22 -9.68 19.96 -1.63
N ALA A 23 -9.15 18.88 -1.05
CA ALA A 23 -8.97 18.80 0.39
C ALA A 23 -7.93 19.81 0.90
N VAL A 24 -6.84 20.05 0.15
CA VAL A 24 -5.86 21.11 0.48
C VAL A 24 -6.48 22.49 0.43
N ASP A 25 -7.34 22.76 -0.55
CA ASP A 25 -8.07 24.05 -0.62
C ASP A 25 -9.01 24.23 0.58
N GLY A 26 -9.72 23.16 0.98
CA GLY A 26 -10.50 23.18 2.22
C GLY A 26 -9.65 23.42 3.47
N LEU A 27 -8.43 22.87 3.53
CA LEU A 27 -7.50 23.17 4.63
C LEU A 27 -7.07 24.63 4.66
N ARG A 28 -6.93 25.27 3.50
CA ARG A 28 -6.55 26.70 3.39
C ARG A 28 -7.67 27.64 3.79
N THR A 29 -8.90 27.36 3.34
CA THR A 29 -10.04 28.27 3.53
C THR A 29 -10.67 28.10 4.90
N ASP A 30 -10.88 26.86 5.33
CA ASP A 30 -11.73 26.54 6.47
C ASP A 30 -10.98 25.81 7.59
N GLY A 31 -9.71 25.48 7.36
CA GLY A 31 -8.81 24.87 8.32
C GLY A 31 -9.00 23.37 8.53
N PHE A 32 -8.24 22.80 9.48
CA PHE A 32 -8.16 21.36 9.70
C PHE A 32 -9.48 20.71 10.13
N PHE A 33 -10.35 21.45 10.81
CA PHE A 33 -11.63 20.97 11.32
C PHE A 33 -12.79 21.29 10.38
N SER A 34 -12.53 21.67 9.15
CA SER A 34 -13.54 21.90 8.12
C SER A 34 -14.35 20.63 7.84
N ASP A 35 -15.62 20.81 7.50
CA ASP A 35 -16.54 19.74 7.07
C ASP A 35 -16.46 19.45 5.57
N VAL A 36 -15.50 20.06 4.86
CA VAL A 36 -15.25 19.76 3.45
C VAL A 36 -15.14 18.25 3.24
N ARG A 37 -15.99 17.74 2.36
CA ARG A 37 -16.16 16.30 2.11
C ARG A 37 -14.84 15.58 1.85
N ASN A 38 -13.95 16.16 1.08
CA ASN A 38 -12.67 15.53 0.71
C ASN A 38 -11.68 15.37 1.88
N LEU A 39 -11.94 16.01 3.04
CA LEU A 39 -11.16 15.87 4.27
C LEU A 39 -11.65 14.76 5.21
N HIS A 40 -12.82 14.17 4.97
CA HIS A 40 -13.32 13.05 5.76
C HIS A 40 -13.70 11.83 4.90
N TYR A 41 -14.10 12.03 3.66
CA TYR A 41 -14.25 10.94 2.70
C TYR A 41 -12.89 10.30 2.40
N TRP A 42 -11.90 11.11 1.99
CA TRP A 42 -10.51 10.75 1.98
C TRP A 42 -9.88 11.07 3.34
N PRO A 43 -9.01 10.21 3.93
CA PRO A 43 -8.33 10.57 5.17
C PRO A 43 -7.53 11.86 5.00
N ALA A 44 -7.70 12.81 5.93
CA ALA A 44 -7.08 14.15 5.82
C ALA A 44 -5.54 14.12 5.82
N GLY A 45 -4.93 13.05 6.34
CA GLY A 45 -3.49 13.00 6.60
C GLY A 45 -2.61 13.25 5.39
N TYR A 46 -2.93 12.67 4.24
CA TYR A 46 -2.14 12.88 3.04
C TYR A 46 -2.27 14.34 2.52
N SER A 47 -3.46 14.90 2.56
CA SER A 47 -3.68 16.30 2.18
C SER A 47 -2.95 17.28 3.13
N VAL A 48 -2.90 16.97 4.42
CA VAL A 48 -2.09 17.72 5.41
C VAL A 48 -0.59 17.64 5.08
N PHE A 49 -0.12 16.47 4.66
CA PHE A 49 1.29 16.28 4.26
C PHE A 49 1.67 17.10 3.02
N ILE A 50 0.81 17.15 1.99
CA ILE A 50 1.12 17.89 0.77
C ILE A 50 0.81 19.39 0.85
N TRP A 51 -0.05 19.81 1.76
CA TRP A 51 -0.44 21.22 1.91
C TRP A 51 0.74 22.19 1.97
N PRO A 52 1.75 22.04 2.86
CA PRO A 52 2.89 22.96 2.89
C PRO A 52 3.65 22.99 1.55
N LEU A 53 3.71 21.90 0.83
CA LEU A 53 4.42 21.81 -0.46
C LEU A 53 3.70 22.59 -1.55
N THR A 54 2.37 22.71 -1.47
CA THR A 54 1.59 23.53 -2.41
C THR A 54 1.77 25.04 -2.18
N LEU A 55 2.33 25.45 -1.02
CA LEU A 55 2.64 26.86 -0.72
C LEU A 55 3.98 27.30 -1.30
N ILE A 56 4.89 26.38 -1.59
CA ILE A 56 6.25 26.69 -2.11
C ILE A 56 6.15 27.31 -3.51
N SER A 57 5.30 26.79 -4.37
CA SER A 57 5.06 27.33 -5.70
C SER A 57 3.71 26.88 -6.24
N VAL A 58 2.88 27.85 -6.62
CA VAL A 58 1.54 27.59 -7.19
C VAL A 58 1.63 26.80 -8.51
N ASN A 59 2.64 27.05 -9.33
CA ASN A 59 2.77 26.45 -10.65
C ASN A 59 3.60 25.16 -10.66
N ASN A 60 4.46 24.95 -9.66
CA ASN A 60 5.43 23.86 -9.66
C ASN A 60 5.31 22.92 -8.46
N PHE A 61 4.23 23.00 -7.66
CA PHE A 61 4.06 22.19 -6.44
C PHE A 61 4.11 20.68 -6.71
N LEU A 62 3.69 20.22 -7.90
CA LEU A 62 3.76 18.81 -8.28
C LEU A 62 5.21 18.28 -8.30
N TYR A 63 6.17 19.11 -8.71
CA TYR A 63 7.59 18.73 -8.65
C TYR A 63 8.06 18.58 -7.20
N PHE A 64 7.67 19.52 -6.32
CA PHE A 64 8.05 19.43 -4.90
C PHE A 64 7.45 18.22 -4.22
N ILE A 65 6.17 17.91 -4.48
CA ILE A 65 5.53 16.68 -3.99
C ILE A 65 6.29 15.45 -4.48
N SER A 66 6.58 15.38 -5.79
CA SER A 66 7.30 14.25 -6.39
C SER A 66 8.70 14.09 -5.82
N ILE A 67 9.45 15.19 -5.62
CA ILE A 67 10.79 15.17 -5.05
C ILE A 67 10.74 14.66 -3.60
N ILE A 68 9.86 15.20 -2.76
CA ILE A 68 9.77 14.82 -1.34
C ILE A 68 9.33 13.37 -1.20
N GLN A 69 8.33 12.93 -1.96
CA GLN A 69 7.92 11.52 -1.97
C GLN A 69 9.05 10.59 -2.44
N GLY A 70 9.75 10.99 -3.51
CA GLY A 70 10.88 10.25 -4.06
C GLY A 70 12.05 10.16 -3.09
N LEU A 71 12.42 11.25 -2.42
CA LEU A 71 13.48 11.29 -1.40
C LEU A 71 13.13 10.44 -0.18
N LEU A 72 11.89 10.54 0.32
CA LEU A 72 11.42 9.70 1.42
C LEU A 72 11.52 8.23 1.06
N PHE A 73 11.07 7.86 -0.14
CA PHE A 73 11.12 6.48 -0.61
C PHE A 73 12.55 5.98 -0.82
N ALA A 74 13.42 6.79 -1.41
CA ALA A 74 14.83 6.45 -1.62
C ALA A 74 15.58 6.26 -0.29
N TYR A 75 15.41 7.19 0.65
CA TYR A 75 15.99 7.08 1.98
C TYR A 75 15.51 5.83 2.73
N SER A 76 14.23 5.56 2.68
CA SER A 76 13.63 4.38 3.33
C SER A 76 14.13 3.07 2.73
N THR A 77 14.28 3.02 1.41
CA THR A 77 14.86 1.87 0.70
C THR A 77 16.33 1.68 1.10
N PHE A 78 17.11 2.77 1.14
CA PHE A 78 18.49 2.74 1.57
C PHE A 78 18.61 2.24 3.02
N LEU A 79 17.81 2.77 3.94
CA LEU A 79 17.84 2.35 5.34
C LEU A 79 17.47 0.87 5.48
N PHE A 80 16.40 0.42 4.84
CA PHE A 80 16.00 -1.00 4.87
C PHE A 80 17.10 -1.91 4.32
N THR A 81 17.63 -1.59 3.14
CA THR A 81 18.65 -2.43 2.49
C THR A 81 20.00 -2.38 3.20
N SER A 82 20.36 -1.25 3.84
CA SER A 82 21.56 -1.16 4.68
C SER A 82 21.50 -2.09 5.90
N GLN A 83 20.30 -2.34 6.46
CA GLN A 83 20.18 -3.33 7.54
C GLN A 83 20.32 -4.76 7.03
N LEU A 84 19.96 -5.04 5.77
CA LEU A 84 20.19 -6.36 5.18
C LEU A 84 21.67 -6.70 5.11
N LEU A 85 22.57 -5.72 4.93
CA LEU A 85 24.04 -5.93 4.96
C LEU A 85 24.54 -6.49 6.29
N ARG A 86 23.77 -6.36 7.35
CA ARG A 86 24.09 -6.85 8.70
C ARG A 86 23.44 -8.20 9.03
N THR A 87 22.86 -8.86 8.04
CA THR A 87 22.18 -10.17 8.15
C THR A 87 22.91 -11.23 7.31
N ARG A 88 22.50 -12.49 7.43
CA ARG A 88 23.03 -13.61 6.61
C ARG A 88 22.66 -13.47 5.12
N VAL A 89 21.77 -12.55 4.77
CA VAL A 89 21.34 -12.27 3.40
C VAL A 89 21.96 -10.98 2.84
N ALA A 90 23.06 -10.53 3.42
CA ALA A 90 23.76 -9.29 3.06
C ALA A 90 24.02 -9.15 1.55
N PHE A 91 24.39 -10.23 0.87
CA PHE A 91 24.66 -10.26 -0.56
C PHE A 91 23.43 -9.94 -1.43
N LEU A 92 22.22 -9.98 -0.86
CA LEU A 92 20.97 -9.62 -1.55
C LEU A 92 20.62 -8.14 -1.41
N ALA A 93 21.33 -7.38 -0.59
CA ALA A 93 21.00 -5.97 -0.33
C ALA A 93 21.02 -5.12 -1.62
N ILE A 94 22.06 -5.28 -2.44
CA ILE A 94 22.22 -4.55 -3.71
C ILE A 94 21.12 -4.98 -4.69
N ALA A 95 20.89 -6.28 -4.87
CA ALA A 95 19.85 -6.79 -5.76
C ALA A 95 18.46 -6.31 -5.33
N THR A 96 18.17 -6.29 -4.02
CA THR A 96 16.91 -5.78 -3.46
C THR A 96 16.75 -4.29 -3.74
N SER A 97 17.79 -3.50 -3.43
CA SER A 97 17.79 -2.06 -3.69
C SER A 97 17.56 -1.75 -5.17
N PHE A 98 18.28 -2.46 -6.04
CA PHE A 98 18.12 -2.33 -7.50
C PHE A 98 16.69 -2.65 -7.94
N MET A 99 16.14 -3.82 -7.55
CA MET A 99 14.79 -4.24 -7.96
C MET A 99 13.70 -3.29 -7.46
N ILE A 100 13.84 -2.72 -6.26
CA ILE A 100 12.92 -1.70 -5.75
C ILE A 100 13.03 -0.42 -6.57
N SER A 101 14.25 0.03 -6.87
CA SER A 101 14.50 1.30 -7.56
C SER A 101 14.10 1.30 -9.03
N VAL A 102 14.28 0.16 -9.74
CA VAL A 102 13.91 0.03 -11.16
C VAL A 102 12.46 -0.39 -11.35
N ASN A 103 11.73 -0.75 -10.29
CA ASN A 103 10.34 -1.15 -10.43
C ASN A 103 9.50 0.03 -10.95
N PRO A 104 8.87 -0.09 -12.14
CA PRO A 104 8.19 1.03 -12.78
C PRO A 104 6.99 1.52 -11.97
N THR A 105 6.27 0.61 -11.30
CA THR A 105 5.12 0.99 -10.47
C THR A 105 5.55 1.87 -9.30
N LEU A 106 6.60 1.47 -8.56
CA LEU A 106 7.10 2.24 -7.42
C LEU A 106 7.72 3.57 -7.85
N SER A 107 8.57 3.54 -8.88
CA SER A 107 9.27 4.74 -9.36
C SER A 107 8.31 5.78 -9.94
N LEU A 108 7.26 5.35 -10.61
CA LEU A 108 6.30 6.26 -11.25
C LEU A 108 5.22 6.73 -10.31
N SER A 109 4.83 5.92 -9.33
CA SER A 109 3.87 6.34 -8.29
C SER A 109 4.39 7.52 -7.45
N SER A 110 5.72 7.73 -7.38
CA SER A 110 6.27 8.90 -6.70
C SER A 110 6.02 10.23 -7.43
N ASN A 111 5.66 10.18 -8.72
CA ASN A 111 5.43 11.38 -9.52
C ASN A 111 3.97 11.81 -9.59
N VAL A 112 3.09 11.16 -8.87
CA VAL A 112 1.66 11.50 -8.82
C VAL A 112 1.25 11.87 -7.39
N ILE A 113 0.19 12.64 -7.26
CA ILE A 113 -0.43 12.92 -5.97
C ILE A 113 -1.15 11.66 -5.52
N GLY A 114 -0.61 10.99 -4.50
CA GLY A 114 -1.17 9.78 -3.93
C GLY A 114 -0.37 9.27 -2.74
N TYR A 115 -1.04 8.69 -1.79
CA TYR A 115 -0.44 8.21 -0.55
C TYR A 115 0.43 6.96 -0.74
N GLU A 116 0.35 6.28 -1.88
CA GLU A 116 0.92 4.94 -2.09
C GLU A 116 2.43 4.92 -1.91
N THR A 117 3.14 5.83 -2.56
CA THR A 117 4.62 5.88 -2.48
C THR A 117 5.13 6.32 -1.11
N PRO A 118 4.62 7.41 -0.50
CA PRO A 118 5.06 7.76 0.86
C PRO A 118 4.73 6.66 1.87
N VAL A 119 3.59 5.98 1.77
CA VAL A 119 3.27 4.84 2.63
C VAL A 119 4.22 3.66 2.38
N ALA A 120 4.56 3.35 1.12
CA ALA A 120 5.55 2.32 0.81
C ALA A 120 6.93 2.65 1.42
N GLY A 121 7.35 3.91 1.35
CA GLY A 121 8.57 4.39 2.01
C GLY A 121 8.51 4.24 3.53
N LEU A 122 7.46 4.75 4.16
CA LEU A 122 7.28 4.69 5.61
C LEU A 122 7.20 3.25 6.13
N LEU A 123 6.62 2.33 5.37
CA LEU A 123 6.57 0.92 5.72
C LEU A 123 7.95 0.27 5.65
N LEU A 124 8.73 0.54 4.60
CA LEU A 124 10.14 0.11 4.50
C LEU A 124 10.99 0.69 5.63
N LEU A 125 10.82 1.99 5.92
CA LEU A 125 11.51 2.67 7.01
C LEU A 125 11.22 2.01 8.35
N SER A 126 9.96 1.79 8.66
CA SER A 126 9.54 1.17 9.92
C SER A 126 10.14 -0.23 10.09
N ILE A 127 10.03 -1.08 9.07
CA ILE A 127 10.59 -2.45 9.12
C ILE A 127 12.12 -2.40 9.20
N GLY A 128 12.76 -1.49 8.48
CA GLY A 128 14.21 -1.27 8.56
C GLY A 128 14.66 -0.86 9.97
N LEU A 129 13.91 0.02 10.65
CA LEU A 129 14.18 0.43 12.04
C LEU A 129 13.98 -0.73 13.04
N LEU A 130 12.92 -1.54 12.88
CA LEU A 130 12.70 -2.72 13.70
C LEU A 130 13.79 -3.77 13.48
N LEU A 131 14.23 -3.96 12.23
CA LEU A 131 15.35 -4.86 11.93
C LEU A 131 16.64 -4.36 12.55
N LYS A 132 16.92 -3.04 12.45
CA LYS A 132 18.06 -2.41 13.13
C LYS A 132 18.00 -2.64 14.63
N ASP A 133 16.85 -2.41 15.23
CA ASP A 133 16.66 -2.64 16.67
C ASP A 133 16.95 -4.08 17.07
N ARG A 134 16.43 -5.04 16.30
CA ARG A 134 16.67 -6.48 16.56
C ARG A 134 18.14 -6.86 16.49
N ILE A 135 18.90 -6.27 15.55
CA ILE A 135 20.32 -6.54 15.37
C ILE A 135 21.15 -5.92 16.52
N GLU A 136 20.78 -4.72 16.96
CA GLU A 136 21.52 -3.98 17.99
C GLU A 136 21.09 -4.36 19.42
N ASN A 137 19.86 -4.80 19.62
CA ASN A 137 19.25 -5.11 20.92
C ASN A 137 18.57 -6.47 20.92
N PRO A 138 19.27 -7.60 20.80
CA PRO A 138 18.67 -8.92 20.60
C PRO A 138 17.71 -9.36 21.71
N ASP A 139 17.94 -8.97 22.96
CA ASP A 139 17.14 -9.36 24.13
C ASP A 139 16.22 -8.24 24.66
N ASN A 140 16.37 -7.02 24.14
CA ASN A 140 15.62 -5.85 24.58
C ASN A 140 15.17 -5.02 23.37
N PHE A 141 14.93 -3.74 23.54
CA PHE A 141 14.62 -2.80 22.46
C PHE A 141 15.12 -1.38 22.78
N SER A 142 15.43 -0.62 21.74
CA SER A 142 15.72 0.80 21.82
C SER A 142 14.44 1.62 21.74
N VAL A 143 14.14 2.38 22.78
CA VAL A 143 12.96 3.29 22.80
C VAL A 143 12.96 4.21 21.57
N LYS A 144 14.12 4.77 21.21
CA LYS A 144 14.27 5.67 20.06
C LYS A 144 13.85 4.98 18.76
N LEU A 145 14.37 3.79 18.47
CA LEU A 145 14.08 3.07 17.22
C LEU A 145 12.60 2.65 17.16
N VAL A 146 12.03 2.23 18.29
CA VAL A 146 10.62 1.85 18.40
C VAL A 146 9.70 3.05 18.18
N VAL A 147 10.02 4.20 18.78
CA VAL A 147 9.24 5.43 18.59
C VAL A 147 9.26 5.86 17.12
N PHE A 148 10.44 5.91 16.49
CA PHE A 148 10.52 6.29 15.07
C PHE A 148 9.83 5.29 14.14
N SER A 149 9.93 3.98 14.42
CA SER A 149 9.19 2.95 13.68
C SER A 149 7.69 3.11 13.86
N GLY A 150 7.23 3.31 15.10
CA GLY A 150 5.82 3.55 15.42
C GLY A 150 5.28 4.82 14.78
N LEU A 151 6.05 5.92 14.78
CA LEU A 151 5.67 7.17 14.09
C LEU A 151 5.55 6.95 12.56
N ALA A 152 6.49 6.24 11.94
CA ALA A 152 6.41 5.93 10.51
C ALA A 152 5.12 5.15 10.18
N MET A 153 4.78 4.15 10.99
CA MET A 153 3.51 3.40 10.85
C MET A 153 2.29 4.28 11.14
N GLY A 154 2.33 5.11 12.19
CA GLY A 154 1.25 6.02 12.54
C GLY A 154 0.97 7.04 11.44
N ILE A 155 2.01 7.66 10.86
CA ILE A 155 1.86 8.56 9.72
C ILE A 155 1.30 7.82 8.50
N SER A 156 1.71 6.58 8.27
CA SER A 156 1.11 5.74 7.22
C SER A 156 -0.39 5.51 7.45
N CYS A 157 -0.80 5.29 8.71
CA CYS A 157 -2.22 5.17 9.10
C CYS A 157 -2.97 6.49 8.94
N PHE A 158 -2.30 7.62 9.20
CA PHE A 158 -2.86 8.95 8.99
C PHE A 158 -3.17 9.21 7.51
N PHE A 159 -2.28 8.75 6.60
CA PHE A 159 -2.50 8.85 5.16
C PHE A 159 -3.55 7.86 4.66
N GLN A 160 -3.56 6.64 5.22
CA GLN A 160 -4.46 5.58 4.78
C GLN A 160 -4.79 4.62 5.95
N PRO A 161 -5.98 4.73 6.57
CA PRO A 161 -6.35 3.99 7.77
C PRO A 161 -6.26 2.47 7.67
N ARG A 162 -6.42 1.88 6.47
CA ARG A 162 -6.27 0.42 6.30
C ARG A 162 -4.88 -0.09 6.68
N ILE A 163 -3.86 0.80 6.67
CA ILE A 163 -2.50 0.46 7.09
C ILE A 163 -2.42 0.15 8.59
N LEU A 164 -3.42 0.54 9.38
CA LEU A 164 -3.49 0.22 10.81
C LEU A 164 -3.39 -1.31 11.04
N LEU A 165 -4.00 -2.11 10.18
CA LEU A 165 -3.88 -3.57 10.27
C LEU A 165 -2.44 -4.04 10.04
N PHE A 166 -1.71 -3.44 9.09
CA PHE A 166 -0.30 -3.76 8.86
C PHE A 166 0.55 -3.38 10.07
N ALA A 167 0.31 -2.18 10.60
CA ALA A 167 1.04 -1.65 11.74
C ALA A 167 0.82 -2.51 12.99
N VAL A 168 -0.42 -2.88 13.30
CA VAL A 168 -0.76 -3.78 14.41
C VAL A 168 -0.13 -5.16 14.20
N GLY A 169 -0.30 -5.76 13.02
CA GLY A 169 0.29 -7.06 12.69
C GLY A 169 1.82 -7.08 12.82
N THR A 170 2.50 -6.05 12.29
CA THR A 170 3.95 -5.91 12.39
C THR A 170 4.40 -5.72 13.84
N THR A 171 3.69 -4.88 14.59
CA THR A 171 3.95 -4.66 16.03
C THR A 171 3.80 -5.95 16.83
N LEU A 172 2.75 -6.73 16.57
CA LEU A 172 2.54 -8.02 17.24
C LEU A 172 3.68 -9.00 16.92
N VAL A 173 4.06 -9.13 15.65
CA VAL A 173 5.18 -9.99 15.23
C VAL A 173 6.46 -9.61 15.96
N TYR A 174 6.78 -8.32 16.02
CA TYR A 174 7.97 -7.87 16.72
C TYR A 174 7.86 -8.09 18.24
N THR A 175 6.72 -7.76 18.84
CA THR A 175 6.44 -7.99 20.26
C THR A 175 6.74 -9.43 20.68
N PHE A 176 6.25 -10.40 19.91
CA PHE A 176 6.48 -11.83 20.21
C PHE A 176 7.90 -12.31 19.89
N SER A 177 8.73 -11.50 19.25
CA SER A 177 10.16 -11.80 19.04
C SER A 177 11.04 -11.41 20.23
N ILE A 178 10.56 -10.57 21.14
CA ILE A 178 11.28 -10.13 22.35
C ILE A 178 11.23 -11.24 23.40
N SER A 179 12.37 -11.67 23.89
CA SER A 179 12.48 -12.78 24.85
C SER A 179 11.95 -12.41 26.23
N SER A 180 12.33 -11.24 26.76
CA SER A 180 11.94 -10.77 28.08
C SER A 180 10.46 -10.35 28.14
N LYS A 181 9.66 -10.97 29.03
CA LYS A 181 8.23 -10.62 29.23
C LYS A 181 8.06 -9.14 29.61
N LYS A 182 8.93 -8.60 30.47
CA LYS A 182 8.88 -7.20 30.91
C LYS A 182 9.18 -6.24 29.73
N ALA A 183 10.19 -6.54 28.92
CA ALA A 183 10.52 -5.76 27.72
C ALA A 183 9.39 -5.85 26.69
N ARG A 184 8.80 -7.02 26.50
CA ARG A 184 7.66 -7.25 25.59
C ARG A 184 6.46 -6.38 25.91
N ILE A 185 6.06 -6.31 27.20
CA ILE A 185 4.93 -5.47 27.65
C ILE A 185 5.25 -3.98 27.44
N LYS A 186 6.47 -3.54 27.80
CA LYS A 186 6.90 -2.14 27.59
C LYS A 186 6.91 -1.78 26.11
N PHE A 187 7.44 -2.65 25.26
CA PHE A 187 7.44 -2.45 23.82
C PHE A 187 6.02 -2.33 23.27
N ALA A 188 5.13 -3.28 23.62
CA ALA A 188 3.74 -3.28 23.15
C ALA A 188 2.99 -2.00 23.57
N ALA A 189 3.12 -1.59 24.83
CA ALA A 189 2.51 -0.37 25.33
C ALA A 189 3.04 0.89 24.61
N LEU A 190 4.35 1.03 24.48
CA LEU A 190 4.97 2.17 23.80
C LEU A 190 4.56 2.22 22.33
N SER A 191 4.65 1.09 21.63
CA SER A 191 4.27 0.99 20.21
C SER A 191 2.79 1.32 20.00
N LEU A 192 1.91 0.85 20.87
CA LEU A 192 0.47 1.13 20.79
C LEU A 192 0.18 2.63 20.97
N ILE A 193 0.80 3.27 21.97
CA ILE A 193 0.63 4.72 22.21
C ILE A 193 1.08 5.52 20.98
N VAL A 194 2.27 5.23 20.46
CA VAL A 194 2.83 5.97 19.32
C VAL A 194 2.02 5.71 18.05
N LEU A 195 1.62 4.47 17.81
CA LEU A 195 0.85 4.08 16.64
C LEU A 195 -0.54 4.71 16.63
N MET A 196 -1.23 4.73 17.79
CA MET A 196 -2.61 5.22 17.87
C MET A 196 -2.71 6.74 17.84
N PHE A 197 -1.60 7.46 17.99
CA PHE A 197 -1.59 8.93 17.98
C PHE A 197 -2.23 9.50 16.70
N SER A 198 -1.79 9.06 15.53
CA SER A 198 -2.31 9.57 14.25
C SER A 198 -3.76 9.15 13.94
N PRO A 199 -4.18 7.88 14.14
CA PRO A 199 -5.58 7.50 14.09
C PRO A 199 -6.47 8.32 15.04
N ALA A 200 -5.98 8.58 16.27
CA ALA A 200 -6.74 9.38 17.25
C ALA A 200 -6.96 10.83 16.75
N ILE A 201 -5.98 11.43 16.08
CA ILE A 201 -6.14 12.75 15.44
C ILE A 201 -7.23 12.71 14.38
N LEU A 202 -7.29 11.69 13.52
CA LEU A 202 -8.34 11.56 12.51
C LEU A 202 -9.73 11.43 13.15
N VAL A 203 -9.85 10.59 14.18
CA VAL A 203 -11.11 10.40 14.91
C VAL A 203 -11.54 11.72 15.58
N ALA A 204 -10.64 12.40 16.29
CA ALA A 204 -10.92 13.67 16.94
C ALA A 204 -11.34 14.76 15.91
N ARG A 205 -10.61 14.82 14.78
CA ARG A 205 -10.91 15.70 13.66
C ARG A 205 -12.33 15.46 13.13
N ASN A 206 -12.66 14.22 12.79
CA ASN A 206 -13.94 13.87 12.19
C ASN A 206 -15.09 14.00 13.20
N SER A 207 -14.86 13.68 14.49
CA SER A 207 -15.83 13.93 15.55
C SER A 207 -16.21 15.41 15.64
N LYS A 208 -15.20 16.31 15.54
CA LYS A 208 -15.44 17.77 15.61
C LYS A 208 -16.05 18.31 14.31
N ALA A 209 -15.60 17.86 13.15
CA ALA A 209 -15.99 18.42 11.85
C ALA A 209 -17.38 17.94 11.38
N ILE A 210 -17.69 16.66 11.58
CA ILE A 210 -18.90 16.02 11.03
C ILE A 210 -19.71 15.27 12.09
N GLY A 211 -19.41 15.44 13.38
CA GLY A 211 -20.12 14.79 14.48
C GLY A 211 -19.98 13.26 14.53
N SER A 212 -18.97 12.69 13.87
CA SER A 212 -18.80 11.24 13.78
C SER A 212 -17.37 10.79 14.12
N ALA A 213 -17.24 9.87 15.08
CA ALA A 213 -15.96 9.29 15.50
C ALA A 213 -15.50 8.21 14.53
N THR A 214 -15.04 8.61 13.34
CA THR A 214 -14.59 7.73 12.26
C THR A 214 -13.23 8.14 11.72
N LEU A 215 -12.50 7.18 11.14
CA LEU A 215 -11.21 7.44 10.46
C LEU A 215 -11.42 8.03 9.06
N SER A 216 -12.48 7.60 8.37
CA SER A 216 -12.92 8.10 7.07
C SER A 216 -14.35 7.64 6.80
N THR A 217 -14.99 8.19 5.76
CA THR A 217 -16.37 7.85 5.37
C THR A 217 -16.45 7.18 4.00
N ASN A 218 -15.40 6.45 3.59
CA ASN A 218 -15.34 5.78 2.28
C ASN A 218 -15.16 4.25 2.35
N LEU A 219 -15.12 3.65 3.53
CA LEU A 219 -14.91 2.20 3.66
C LEU A 219 -16.07 1.42 3.06
N GLY A 220 -17.30 1.80 3.41
CA GLY A 220 -18.51 1.18 2.89
C GLY A 220 -18.61 1.31 1.38
N THR A 221 -18.36 2.50 0.84
CA THR A 221 -18.34 2.71 -0.60
C THR A 221 -17.27 1.84 -1.27
N THR A 222 -16.07 1.74 -0.70
CA THR A 222 -14.99 0.91 -1.23
C THR A 222 -15.39 -0.57 -1.27
N ILE A 223 -16.01 -1.09 -0.21
CA ILE A 223 -16.48 -2.48 -0.19
C ILE A 223 -17.61 -2.69 -1.21
N PHE A 224 -18.57 -1.76 -1.29
CA PHE A 224 -19.71 -1.83 -2.19
C PHE A 224 -19.32 -1.92 -3.66
N ILE A 225 -18.27 -1.20 -4.09
CA ILE A 225 -17.75 -1.29 -5.46
C ILE A 225 -17.29 -2.70 -5.81
N GLY A 226 -16.80 -3.44 -4.80
CA GLY A 226 -16.22 -4.78 -4.98
C GLY A 226 -17.16 -5.94 -4.77
N ILE A 227 -18.47 -5.73 -4.52
CA ILE A 227 -19.44 -6.79 -4.21
C ILE A 227 -20.69 -6.67 -5.08
N GLY A 228 -21.45 -7.76 -5.16
CA GLY A 228 -22.70 -7.84 -5.94
C GLY A 228 -22.65 -8.85 -7.06
N ASP A 229 -23.80 -9.11 -7.67
CA ASP A 229 -23.93 -10.13 -8.71
C ASP A 229 -23.19 -9.74 -9.99
N GLU A 230 -23.11 -8.46 -10.29
CA GLU A 230 -22.40 -7.91 -11.46
C GLU A 230 -20.94 -7.53 -11.14
N ALA A 231 -20.47 -7.78 -9.92
CA ALA A 231 -19.11 -7.41 -9.53
C ALA A 231 -18.07 -8.23 -10.29
N THR A 232 -17.15 -7.53 -10.95
CA THR A 232 -16.05 -8.15 -11.69
C THR A 232 -14.88 -8.56 -10.79
N GLY A 233 -14.86 -8.06 -9.56
CA GLY A 233 -13.72 -8.13 -8.63
C GLY A 233 -12.75 -6.95 -8.76
N ALA A 234 -12.77 -6.22 -9.88
CA ALA A 234 -12.01 -5.00 -10.09
C ALA A 234 -12.81 -3.75 -9.71
N TYR A 235 -12.13 -2.58 -9.75
CA TYR A 235 -12.83 -1.30 -9.62
C TYR A 235 -13.85 -1.12 -10.75
N ASN A 236 -15.08 -0.80 -10.37
CA ASN A 236 -16.18 -0.50 -11.28
C ASN A 236 -16.92 0.74 -10.77
N ASN A 237 -17.13 1.73 -11.63
CA ASN A 237 -17.90 2.93 -11.31
C ASN A 237 -19.40 2.67 -11.15
N LYS A 238 -19.89 1.52 -11.64
CA LYS A 238 -21.27 1.12 -11.49
C LYS A 238 -21.46 0.53 -10.08
N LEU A 239 -22.41 1.05 -9.34
CA LEU A 239 -22.85 0.41 -8.10
C LEU A 239 -23.49 -0.93 -8.50
N ASN A 240 -23.00 -2.02 -7.96
CA ASN A 240 -23.33 -3.40 -8.39
C ASN A 240 -24.67 -3.90 -7.83
N GLY A 241 -25.65 -3.02 -7.66
CA GLY A 241 -27.04 -3.38 -7.45
C GLY A 241 -27.39 -4.11 -6.16
N ILE A 242 -26.58 -3.99 -5.09
CA ILE A 242 -26.98 -4.55 -3.79
C ILE A 242 -28.01 -3.63 -3.15
N PRO A 243 -29.22 -4.12 -2.84
CA PRO A 243 -30.19 -3.35 -2.09
C PRO A 243 -29.64 -2.97 -0.71
N CYS A 244 -29.59 -1.68 -0.40
CA CYS A 244 -29.19 -1.19 0.91
C CYS A 244 -30.05 0.05 1.27
N PRO A 245 -31.35 -0.12 1.59
CA PRO A 245 -32.24 0.99 1.90
C PRO A 245 -31.74 1.89 3.03
N ALA A 246 -31.01 1.30 4.01
CA ALA A 246 -30.40 2.05 5.09
C ALA A 246 -29.29 3.03 4.66
N ALA A 247 -28.77 2.87 3.44
CA ALA A 247 -27.74 3.77 2.88
C ALA A 247 -28.33 4.89 2.01
N GLU A 248 -29.64 4.99 1.88
CA GLU A 248 -30.31 6.02 1.10
C GLU A 248 -30.53 7.33 1.88
N LYS A 249 -30.47 7.25 3.21
CA LYS A 249 -30.76 8.38 4.11
C LYS A 249 -29.72 8.48 5.22
N GLY A 250 -29.45 9.70 5.66
CA GLY A 250 -28.57 9.96 6.80
C GLY A 250 -27.32 10.77 6.43
N THR A 251 -26.47 11.00 7.41
CA THR A 251 -25.17 11.65 7.21
C THR A 251 -24.23 10.72 6.43
N GLU A 252 -23.18 11.24 5.79
CA GLU A 252 -22.23 10.44 5.02
C GLU A 252 -21.61 9.29 5.84
N ALA A 253 -21.33 9.55 7.13
CA ALA A 253 -20.81 8.50 8.03
C ALA A 253 -21.85 7.41 8.32
N GLN A 254 -23.13 7.77 8.46
CA GLN A 254 -24.22 6.79 8.63
C GLN A 254 -24.41 5.95 7.37
N VAL A 255 -24.40 6.59 6.20
CA VAL A 255 -24.47 5.93 4.89
C VAL A 255 -23.30 4.97 4.69
N ASP A 256 -22.06 5.39 5.02
CA ASP A 256 -20.87 4.52 4.92
C ASP A 256 -20.99 3.30 5.84
N SER A 257 -21.40 3.52 7.11
CA SER A 257 -21.62 2.43 8.07
C SER A 257 -22.73 1.46 7.63
N ALA A 258 -23.83 1.99 7.06
CA ALA A 258 -24.91 1.16 6.51
C ALA A 258 -24.43 0.29 5.35
N LYS A 259 -23.65 0.87 4.42
CA LYS A 259 -23.01 0.11 3.32
C LYS A 259 -22.13 -1.02 3.84
N VAL A 260 -21.31 -0.78 4.87
CA VAL A 260 -20.48 -1.83 5.48
C VAL A 260 -21.37 -2.98 5.99
N LYS A 261 -22.47 -2.68 6.70
CA LYS A 261 -23.39 -3.70 7.22
C LYS A 261 -24.08 -4.48 6.10
N CYS A 262 -24.57 -3.79 5.07
CA CYS A 262 -25.18 -4.44 3.89
C CYS A 262 -24.15 -5.35 3.18
N ALA A 263 -22.91 -4.89 3.06
CA ALA A 263 -21.83 -5.66 2.46
C ALA A 263 -21.53 -6.95 3.23
N ILE A 264 -21.41 -6.85 4.56
CA ILE A 264 -21.20 -8.02 5.43
C ILE A 264 -22.36 -9.01 5.29
N SER A 265 -23.60 -8.51 5.32
CA SER A 265 -24.80 -9.35 5.11
C SER A 265 -24.75 -10.05 3.75
N TRP A 266 -24.37 -9.34 2.67
CA TRP A 266 -24.26 -9.96 1.36
C TRP A 266 -23.19 -11.05 1.32
N TYR A 267 -22.02 -10.82 1.93
CA TYR A 267 -20.97 -11.84 2.00
C TYR A 267 -21.43 -13.12 2.72
N LEU A 268 -22.13 -12.96 3.85
CA LEU A 268 -22.62 -14.08 4.63
C LEU A 268 -23.71 -14.87 3.89
N ASN A 269 -24.57 -14.17 3.15
CA ASN A 269 -25.66 -14.78 2.39
C ASN A 269 -25.22 -15.35 1.03
N ASN A 270 -24.02 -15.02 0.55
CA ASN A 270 -23.52 -15.44 -0.77
C ASN A 270 -22.11 -16.04 -0.68
N PRO A 271 -21.85 -17.10 0.11
CA PRO A 271 -20.49 -17.58 0.40
C PRO A 271 -19.74 -18.03 -0.87
N THR A 272 -20.39 -18.72 -1.79
CA THR A 272 -19.76 -19.17 -3.06
C THR A 272 -19.36 -18.00 -3.95
N LYS A 273 -20.22 -16.99 -4.09
CA LYS A 273 -19.91 -15.78 -4.86
C LYS A 273 -18.78 -14.98 -4.17
N THR A 274 -18.78 -14.92 -2.84
CA THR A 274 -17.74 -14.29 -2.05
C THR A 274 -16.36 -14.90 -2.32
N ILE A 275 -16.25 -16.23 -2.28
CA ILE A 275 -14.99 -16.93 -2.58
C ILE A 275 -14.55 -16.69 -4.03
N THR A 276 -15.47 -16.77 -4.98
CA THR A 276 -15.18 -16.50 -6.39
C THR A 276 -14.69 -15.08 -6.61
N LEU A 277 -15.34 -14.09 -5.98
CA LEU A 277 -14.91 -12.69 -6.05
C LEU A 277 -13.56 -12.48 -5.36
N ALA A 278 -13.31 -13.10 -4.22
CA ALA A 278 -12.02 -13.03 -3.53
C ALA A 278 -10.88 -13.58 -4.40
N ALA A 279 -11.12 -14.69 -5.12
CA ALA A 279 -10.15 -15.23 -6.09
C ALA A 279 -9.88 -14.24 -7.25
N LYS A 280 -10.93 -13.67 -7.86
CA LYS A 280 -10.77 -12.65 -8.92
C LYS A 280 -10.03 -11.42 -8.43
N LYS A 281 -10.38 -10.91 -7.23
CA LYS A 281 -9.70 -9.77 -6.58
C LYS A 281 -8.22 -10.06 -6.31
N SER A 282 -7.91 -11.31 -5.94
CA SER A 282 -6.52 -11.74 -5.74
C SER A 282 -5.72 -11.71 -7.05
N VAL A 283 -6.31 -12.12 -8.17
CA VAL A 283 -5.68 -11.99 -9.50
C VAL A 283 -5.34 -10.53 -9.79
N TYR A 284 -6.26 -9.61 -9.57
CA TYR A 284 -6.03 -8.18 -9.81
C TYR A 284 -5.00 -7.58 -8.86
N PHE A 285 -4.99 -7.97 -7.60
CA PHE A 285 -3.98 -7.54 -6.63
C PHE A 285 -2.56 -7.94 -7.06
N TRP A 286 -2.39 -9.17 -7.61
CA TRP A 286 -1.11 -9.69 -8.06
C TRP A 286 -0.83 -9.40 -9.54
N SER A 287 -1.71 -8.71 -10.24
CA SER A 287 -1.56 -8.42 -11.66
C SER A 287 -0.30 -7.64 -11.97
N PRO A 288 0.25 -7.79 -13.19
CA PRO A 288 1.21 -6.82 -13.70
C PRO A 288 0.52 -5.47 -13.92
N TRP A 289 1.32 -4.44 -14.12
CA TRP A 289 0.81 -3.08 -14.38
C TRP A 289 0.22 -2.90 -15.79
N ILE A 290 0.38 -3.85 -16.68
CA ILE A 290 -0.16 -3.87 -18.05
C ILE A 290 -0.59 -5.28 -18.41
N GLY A 291 -1.56 -5.40 -19.31
CA GLY A 291 -2.03 -6.67 -19.87
C GLY A 291 -3.44 -7.05 -19.41
N PRO A 292 -3.93 -8.23 -19.82
CA PRO A 292 -5.33 -8.65 -19.61
C PRO A 292 -5.78 -8.71 -18.16
N ALA A 293 -4.85 -8.99 -17.24
CA ALA A 293 -5.13 -9.01 -15.81
C ALA A 293 -4.90 -7.65 -15.12
N ALA A 294 -4.37 -6.66 -15.83
CA ALA A 294 -4.11 -5.33 -15.30
C ALA A 294 -5.40 -4.51 -15.28
N THR A 295 -6.02 -4.45 -14.13
CA THR A 295 -7.25 -3.67 -13.92
C THR A 295 -7.10 -2.72 -12.74
N GLY A 296 -8.03 -1.79 -12.62
CA GLY A 296 -8.08 -0.83 -11.55
C GLY A 296 -7.58 0.56 -11.94
N THR A 297 -7.62 1.47 -10.99
CA THR A 297 -7.26 2.88 -11.18
C THR A 297 -5.81 3.08 -11.56
N MET A 298 -4.95 2.11 -11.23
CA MET A 298 -3.52 2.11 -11.57
C MET A 298 -3.19 1.26 -12.80
N ALA A 299 -4.14 0.55 -13.38
CA ALA A 299 -4.07 0.16 -14.78
C ALA A 299 -4.16 1.40 -15.69
N ARG A 300 -4.66 2.49 -15.18
CA ARG A 300 -4.40 3.85 -15.65
C ARG A 300 -3.03 4.34 -15.16
N ASN A 301 -2.05 3.44 -15.19
CA ASN A 301 -0.67 3.73 -14.88
C ASN A 301 -0.27 5.03 -15.62
N PRO A 302 0.36 5.98 -14.94
CA PRO A 302 0.86 7.20 -15.58
C PRO A 302 1.60 6.92 -16.89
N TRP A 303 2.34 5.82 -16.99
CA TRP A 303 3.01 5.39 -18.22
C TRP A 303 2.07 5.11 -19.39
N LEU A 304 0.92 4.53 -19.15
CA LEU A 304 -0.07 4.26 -20.20
C LEU A 304 -0.82 5.51 -20.64
N LEU A 305 -0.79 6.55 -19.82
CA LEU A 305 -1.40 7.84 -20.11
C LEU A 305 -0.43 8.81 -20.78
N ILE A 306 0.89 8.52 -20.72
CA ILE A 306 1.92 9.36 -21.33
C ILE A 306 2.11 8.98 -22.80
N ASN A 307 2.07 9.96 -23.72
CA ASN A 307 2.65 9.85 -25.04
C ASN A 307 4.17 9.59 -24.92
N PRO A 308 4.79 8.64 -25.64
CA PRO A 308 4.26 7.92 -26.81
C PRO A 308 3.68 6.54 -26.52
N ILE A 309 3.76 6.03 -25.28
CA ILE A 309 3.38 4.64 -24.97
C ILE A 309 1.87 4.41 -25.19
N LYS A 310 1.03 5.38 -24.79
CA LYS A 310 -0.41 5.36 -25.04
C LYS A 310 -0.75 5.20 -26.53
N ASN A 311 -0.02 5.86 -27.40
CA ASN A 311 -0.27 5.81 -28.83
C ASN A 311 0.23 4.49 -29.46
N ARG A 312 1.32 3.92 -28.95
CA ARG A 312 1.83 2.62 -29.40
C ARG A 312 0.91 1.46 -28.99
N ILE A 313 0.30 1.52 -27.81
CA ILE A 313 -0.67 0.48 -27.36
C ILE A 313 -1.98 0.55 -28.13
N LYS A 314 -2.27 1.67 -28.80
CA LYS A 314 -3.47 1.84 -29.62
C LYS A 314 -3.36 1.21 -31.02
N THR A 315 -2.18 0.83 -31.48
CA THR A 315 -2.05 0.10 -32.76
C THR A 315 -2.61 -1.30 -32.59
N GLN A 316 -3.30 -1.83 -33.62
CA GLN A 316 -3.93 -3.15 -33.56
C GLN A 316 -2.93 -4.25 -33.25
N GLU A 317 -1.73 -4.19 -33.80
CA GLU A 317 -0.67 -5.16 -33.56
C GLU A 317 -0.19 -5.15 -32.09
N THR A 318 0.07 -3.97 -31.53
CA THR A 318 0.50 -3.84 -30.14
C THR A 318 -0.63 -4.23 -29.17
N TYR A 319 -1.89 -3.90 -29.52
CA TYR A 319 -3.05 -4.35 -28.74
C TYR A 319 -3.13 -5.88 -28.71
N ASN A 320 -3.01 -6.54 -29.86
CA ASN A 320 -3.06 -8.00 -29.97
C ASN A 320 -1.89 -8.66 -29.22
N ALA A 321 -0.68 -8.10 -29.25
CA ALA A 321 0.46 -8.61 -28.50
C ALA A 321 0.26 -8.49 -26.99
N VAL A 322 -0.27 -7.35 -26.50
CA VAL A 322 -0.46 -7.09 -25.07
C VAL A 322 -1.67 -7.81 -24.49
N TYR A 323 -2.80 -7.84 -25.20
CA TYR A 323 -4.08 -8.40 -24.73
C TYR A 323 -4.45 -9.74 -25.35
N GLY A 324 -3.72 -10.19 -26.36
CA GLY A 324 -3.88 -11.49 -26.99
C GLY A 324 -3.28 -12.65 -26.19
N PRO A 325 -3.08 -13.81 -26.83
CA PRO A 325 -2.55 -15.02 -26.17
C PRO A 325 -1.20 -14.81 -25.49
N VAL A 326 -0.30 -14.06 -26.14
CA VAL A 326 1.04 -13.74 -25.58
C VAL A 326 0.90 -12.89 -24.30
N GLY A 327 0.09 -11.84 -24.33
CA GLY A 327 -0.14 -10.99 -23.17
C GLY A 327 -0.81 -11.75 -22.00
N LYS A 328 -1.74 -12.68 -22.32
CA LYS A 328 -2.33 -13.57 -21.32
C LYS A 328 -1.27 -14.48 -20.69
N PHE A 329 -0.43 -15.11 -21.49
CA PHE A 329 0.65 -15.96 -21.01
C PHE A 329 1.62 -15.19 -20.12
N VAL A 330 2.08 -14.02 -20.56
CA VAL A 330 2.98 -13.14 -19.78
C VAL A 330 2.34 -12.72 -18.46
N SER A 331 1.06 -12.29 -18.48
CA SER A 331 0.35 -11.85 -17.27
C SER A 331 0.22 -12.97 -16.25
N TRP A 332 -0.15 -14.17 -16.66
CA TRP A 332 -0.29 -15.32 -15.77
C TRP A 332 1.07 -15.81 -15.27
N SER A 333 2.08 -15.90 -16.14
CA SER A 333 3.44 -16.25 -15.73
C SER A 333 3.99 -15.25 -14.71
N TRP A 334 3.70 -13.96 -14.89
CA TRP A 334 4.04 -12.92 -13.92
C TRP A 334 3.37 -13.16 -12.57
N ILE A 335 2.05 -13.38 -12.54
CA ILE A 335 1.29 -13.58 -11.30
C ILE A 335 1.83 -14.81 -10.54
N PHE A 336 1.92 -15.95 -11.20
CA PHE A 336 2.40 -17.18 -10.58
C PHE A 336 3.87 -17.09 -10.19
N GLY A 337 4.72 -16.54 -11.07
CA GLY A 337 6.14 -16.40 -10.83
C GLY A 337 6.45 -15.56 -9.59
N GLN A 338 5.85 -14.38 -9.47
CA GLN A 338 6.10 -13.52 -8.31
C GLN A 338 5.57 -14.12 -6.99
N ILE A 339 4.40 -14.79 -7.01
CA ILE A 339 3.85 -15.47 -5.82
C ILE A 339 4.76 -16.64 -5.43
N THR A 340 5.17 -17.46 -6.39
CA THR A 340 6.08 -18.59 -6.16
C THR A 340 7.40 -18.11 -5.56
N LEU A 341 8.03 -17.10 -6.17
CA LEU A 341 9.29 -16.54 -5.66
C LEU A 341 9.12 -15.96 -4.24
N LEU A 342 8.02 -15.26 -3.98
CA LEU A 342 7.71 -14.71 -2.66
C LEU A 342 7.64 -15.81 -1.60
N PHE A 343 6.86 -16.86 -1.82
CA PHE A 343 6.73 -17.95 -0.86
C PHE A 343 8.03 -18.76 -0.71
N TYR A 344 8.78 -18.94 -1.80
CA TYR A 344 10.07 -19.61 -1.73
C TYR A 344 11.07 -18.80 -0.89
N GLY A 345 11.10 -17.48 -1.07
CA GLY A 345 11.91 -16.57 -0.25
C GLY A 345 11.49 -16.56 1.21
N LEU A 346 10.18 -16.53 1.50
CA LEU A 346 9.63 -16.62 2.84
C LEU A 346 10.08 -17.91 3.55
N ILE A 347 9.90 -19.06 2.90
CA ILE A 347 10.27 -20.37 3.45
C ILE A 347 11.78 -20.44 3.69
N TRP A 348 12.59 -19.92 2.77
CA TRP A 348 14.03 -19.93 2.89
C TRP A 348 14.52 -19.09 4.08
N LEU A 349 14.05 -17.85 4.23
CA LEU A 349 14.34 -17.01 5.40
C LEU A 349 13.86 -17.65 6.70
N TRP A 350 12.68 -18.26 6.66
CA TRP A 350 12.15 -18.96 7.84
C TRP A 350 13.05 -20.10 8.32
N ARG A 351 13.63 -20.86 7.37
CA ARG A 351 14.56 -21.97 7.66
C ARG A 351 15.91 -21.50 8.17
N LEU A 352 16.35 -20.28 7.85
CA LEU A 352 17.59 -19.71 8.39
C LEU A 352 17.49 -19.45 9.91
N GLY A 353 16.28 -19.25 10.43
CA GLY A 353 16.07 -18.97 11.86
C GLY A 353 16.49 -17.54 12.27
N GLY A 354 16.55 -17.28 13.57
CA GLY A 354 17.04 -16.04 14.14
C GLY A 354 16.42 -14.74 13.57
N THR A 355 17.26 -13.78 13.26
CA THR A 355 16.86 -12.47 12.70
C THR A 355 16.21 -12.62 11.32
N GLU A 356 16.63 -13.57 10.50
CA GLU A 356 16.08 -13.82 9.18
C GLU A 356 14.65 -14.37 9.26
N LYS A 357 14.33 -15.19 10.24
CA LYS A 357 12.95 -15.65 10.50
C LYS A 357 12.06 -14.49 10.94
N LEU A 358 12.58 -13.57 11.75
CA LEU A 358 11.86 -12.36 12.11
C LEU A 358 11.63 -11.46 10.88
N LEU A 359 12.67 -11.25 10.08
CA LEU A 359 12.59 -10.48 8.83
C LEU A 359 11.53 -11.08 7.88
N ALA A 360 11.49 -12.40 7.74
CA ALA A 360 10.45 -13.09 6.96
C ALA A 360 9.03 -12.73 7.45
N LYS A 361 8.80 -12.73 8.75
CA LYS A 361 7.49 -12.39 9.35
C LYS A 361 7.16 -10.90 9.16
N LEU A 362 8.10 -10.00 9.46
CA LEU A 362 7.91 -8.56 9.35
C LEU A 362 7.60 -8.11 7.91
N THR A 363 8.20 -8.78 6.92
CA THR A 363 7.96 -8.48 5.51
C THR A 363 6.69 -9.12 4.98
N PHE A 364 6.37 -10.35 5.40
CA PHE A 364 5.22 -11.08 4.89
C PHE A 364 3.87 -10.59 5.46
N VAL A 365 3.83 -10.21 6.73
CA VAL A 365 2.57 -9.81 7.39
C VAL A 365 1.88 -8.63 6.68
N PRO A 366 2.54 -7.51 6.35
CA PRO A 366 1.91 -6.44 5.58
C PRO A 366 1.42 -6.89 4.19
N ILE A 367 2.18 -7.76 3.51
CA ILE A 367 1.80 -8.30 2.20
C ILE A 367 0.53 -9.14 2.31
N PHE A 368 0.50 -10.04 3.28
CA PHE A 368 -0.64 -10.94 3.51
C PHE A 368 -1.90 -10.18 3.91
N LEU A 369 -1.77 -9.22 4.85
CA LEU A 369 -2.90 -8.39 5.28
C LEU A 369 -3.40 -7.49 4.15
N GLY A 370 -2.50 -6.91 3.33
CA GLY A 370 -2.87 -6.14 2.15
C GLY A 370 -3.63 -6.97 1.13
N TRP A 371 -3.19 -8.21 0.91
CA TRP A 371 -3.90 -9.15 0.05
C TRP A 371 -5.29 -9.50 0.59
N LEU A 372 -5.41 -9.81 1.90
CA LEU A 372 -6.71 -10.07 2.53
C LEU A 372 -7.67 -8.88 2.43
N ILE A 373 -7.19 -7.66 2.69
CA ILE A 373 -7.99 -6.44 2.55
C ILE A 373 -8.46 -6.29 1.10
N SER A 374 -7.59 -6.49 0.13
CA SER A 374 -7.95 -6.41 -1.28
C SER A 374 -8.96 -7.48 -1.68
N ALA A 375 -8.80 -8.71 -1.20
CA ALA A 375 -9.76 -9.79 -1.42
C ALA A 375 -11.14 -9.51 -0.77
N GLY A 376 -11.14 -8.83 0.37
CA GLY A 376 -12.37 -8.42 1.06
C GLY A 376 -13.00 -7.12 0.54
N THR A 377 -12.28 -6.28 -0.20
CA THR A 377 -12.78 -5.00 -0.69
C THR A 377 -12.81 -4.96 -2.21
N ILE A 378 -11.76 -4.46 -2.85
CA ILE A 378 -11.61 -4.35 -4.30
C ILE A 378 -10.27 -4.94 -4.71
N GLY A 379 -10.25 -5.74 -5.79
CA GLY A 379 -9.02 -6.18 -6.43
C GLY A 379 -8.42 -5.06 -7.27
N ASP A 380 -7.33 -4.49 -6.81
CA ASP A 380 -6.61 -3.44 -7.53
C ASP A 380 -5.10 -3.56 -7.27
N HIS A 381 -4.31 -3.53 -8.34
CA HIS A 381 -2.85 -3.48 -8.27
C HIS A 381 -2.33 -2.32 -7.39
N ARG A 382 -3.03 -1.18 -7.38
CA ARG A 382 -2.75 -0.02 -6.54
C ARG A 382 -2.64 -0.38 -5.05
N PHE A 383 -3.50 -1.28 -4.57
CA PHE A 383 -3.52 -1.67 -3.16
C PHE A 383 -2.30 -2.49 -2.73
N ARG A 384 -1.50 -2.98 -3.70
CA ARG A 384 -0.23 -3.65 -3.45
C ARG A 384 0.95 -2.70 -3.34
N ILE A 385 0.87 -1.47 -3.87
CA ILE A 385 2.00 -0.53 -3.92
C ILE A 385 2.64 -0.32 -2.54
N PRO A 386 1.88 -0.08 -1.46
CA PRO A 386 2.45 0.11 -0.13
C PRO A 386 3.41 -0.99 0.33
N GLN A 387 3.10 -2.24 0.04
CA GLN A 387 3.92 -3.40 0.44
C GLN A 387 4.74 -4.01 -0.71
N MET A 388 4.79 -3.35 -1.87
CA MET A 388 5.46 -3.89 -3.05
C MET A 388 6.98 -4.01 -2.86
N GLY A 389 7.61 -3.06 -2.18
CA GLY A 389 9.04 -3.12 -1.86
C GLY A 389 9.40 -4.35 -1.02
N LEU A 390 8.56 -4.70 -0.04
CA LEU A 390 8.71 -5.91 0.78
C LEU A 390 8.50 -7.19 -0.05
N SER A 391 7.52 -7.17 -0.96
CA SER A 391 7.25 -8.27 -1.88
C SER A 391 8.45 -8.52 -2.81
N LEU A 392 9.03 -7.47 -3.38
CA LEU A 392 10.22 -7.54 -4.22
C LEU A 392 11.42 -8.11 -3.45
N PHE A 393 11.62 -7.69 -2.20
CA PHE A 393 12.66 -8.29 -1.36
C PHE A 393 12.48 -9.81 -1.23
N LEU A 394 11.30 -10.29 -0.86
CA LEU A 394 11.05 -11.74 -0.74
C LEU A 394 11.22 -12.46 -2.08
N GLN A 395 10.85 -11.84 -3.20
CA GLN A 395 11.06 -12.41 -4.54
C GLN A 395 12.54 -12.51 -4.90
N VAL A 396 13.34 -11.51 -4.58
CA VAL A 396 14.82 -11.55 -4.76
C VAL A 396 15.40 -12.68 -3.93
N VAL A 397 15.01 -12.80 -2.66
CA VAL A 397 15.44 -13.91 -1.79
C VAL A 397 15.07 -15.26 -2.41
N GLY A 398 13.84 -15.41 -2.89
CA GLY A 398 13.33 -16.63 -3.51
C GLY A 398 14.12 -17.03 -4.76
N PHE A 399 14.40 -16.07 -5.63
CA PHE A 399 15.19 -16.30 -6.84
C PHE A 399 16.57 -16.83 -6.53
N PHE A 400 17.29 -16.22 -5.60
CA PHE A 400 18.63 -16.68 -5.20
C PHE A 400 18.59 -17.99 -4.44
N ALA A 401 17.56 -18.27 -3.65
CA ALA A 401 17.39 -19.56 -2.97
C ALA A 401 17.18 -20.70 -3.96
N ILE A 402 16.41 -20.51 -5.03
CA ILE A 402 16.23 -21.49 -6.11
C ILE A 402 17.55 -21.69 -6.85
N LYS A 403 18.25 -20.63 -7.27
CA LYS A 403 19.54 -20.70 -7.93
C LYS A 403 20.55 -21.53 -7.11
N LYS A 404 20.65 -21.26 -5.79
CA LYS A 404 21.56 -22.01 -4.90
C LYS A 404 21.20 -23.49 -4.79
N LYS A 405 19.91 -23.84 -4.83
CA LYS A 405 19.47 -25.23 -4.81
C LYS A 405 19.84 -25.95 -6.11
N LEU A 406 19.62 -25.30 -7.25
CA LEU A 406 19.97 -25.84 -8.57
C LEU A 406 21.49 -26.06 -8.72
N SER A 407 22.30 -25.06 -8.28
CA SER A 407 23.79 -25.20 -8.34
C SER A 407 24.38 -26.26 -7.43
N LYS A 408 23.63 -26.85 -6.51
CA LYS A 408 24.03 -27.98 -5.68
C LYS A 408 23.56 -29.33 -6.23
N ALA A 409 22.62 -29.30 -7.19
CA ALA A 409 22.04 -30.48 -7.80
C ALA A 409 22.73 -30.83 -9.15
N LEU A 410 23.50 -29.90 -9.72
CA LEU A 410 24.40 -30.05 -10.86
C LEU A 410 25.84 -30.27 -10.34
#